data_41c4f50234dde0b228083593b8a0d429
#
_entry.id   41c4f50234dde0b228083593b8a0d429
#
_cell.length_a   1.000
_cell.length_b   1.000
_cell.length_c   1.000
_cell.angle_alpha   90.00
_cell.angle_beta   90.00
_cell.angle_gamma   90.00
#
_symmetry.space_group_name_H-M   'P 1'
#
loop_
_entity.id
_entity.type
_entity.pdbx_description
1 polymer ?
#
loop_
_entity_poly.entity_id
_entity_poly.type
_entity_poly.pdbx_seq_one_letter_code
_entity_poly.pdbx_strand_id
1 'polypeptide(L)'
;IMLPVSLVWIVGVTNAMNLIDGLDGLSSGLGAIIAATLTIICWQAEQWVGVTIGLALFGALIGYLPFNFPPARIFLGDTGSLLIGFGLSVLALEGYRKAAFLAFIVPILALAIPLLATLLSIARRLRSGKGVF
;
A
#
# COMPACT_ATOMS: atom_id res chain seq x y z
N ILE A 1 -19.61 -14.04 5.75
CA ILE A 1 -19.05 -13.67 4.43
C ILE A 1 -18.10 -12.46 4.55
N MET A 2 -18.41 -11.46 5.40
CA MET A 2 -17.57 -10.26 5.57
C MET A 2 -16.18 -10.58 6.13
N LEU A 3 -16.07 -11.41 7.17
CA LEU A 3 -14.79 -11.71 7.82
C LEU A 3 -13.73 -12.32 6.89
N PRO A 4 -14.02 -13.39 6.12
CA PRO A 4 -13.03 -13.95 5.20
C PRO A 4 -12.61 -12.98 4.09
N VAL A 5 -13.52 -12.15 3.58
CA VAL A 5 -13.21 -11.14 2.57
C VAL A 5 -12.25 -10.09 3.14
N SER A 6 -12.50 -9.60 4.37
CA SER A 6 -11.62 -8.65 5.03
C SER A 6 -10.23 -9.23 5.31
N LEU A 7 -10.13 -10.51 5.67
CA LEU A 7 -8.85 -11.17 5.88
C LEU A 7 -8.04 -11.27 4.58
N VAL A 8 -8.68 -11.73 3.50
CA VAL A 8 -8.04 -11.80 2.17
C VAL A 8 -7.58 -10.40 1.72
N TRP A 9 -8.40 -9.38 1.95
CA TRP A 9 -8.07 -7.99 1.68
C TRP A 9 -6.83 -7.53 2.44
N ILE A 10 -6.81 -7.68 3.77
CA ILE A 10 -5.69 -7.25 4.61
C ILE A 10 -4.40 -7.96 4.18
N VAL A 11 -4.44 -9.29 4.03
CA VAL A 11 -3.28 -10.08 3.61
C VAL A 11 -2.81 -9.66 2.21
N GLY A 12 -3.74 -9.46 1.28
CA GLY A 12 -3.44 -9.05 -0.10
C GLY A 12 -2.73 -7.68 -0.16
N VAL A 13 -3.29 -6.67 0.48
CA VAL A 13 -2.71 -5.31 0.51
C VAL A 13 -1.37 -5.29 1.23
N THR A 14 -1.26 -6.00 2.36
CA THR A 14 -0.03 -6.09 3.14
C THR A 14 1.11 -6.70 2.32
N ASN A 15 0.85 -7.83 1.64
CA ASN A 15 1.85 -8.47 0.78
C ASN A 15 2.17 -7.62 -0.46
N ALA A 16 1.19 -6.93 -1.03
CA ALA A 16 1.42 -6.05 -2.17
C ALA A 16 2.40 -4.92 -1.82
N MET A 17 2.22 -4.27 -0.67
CA MET A 17 3.14 -3.22 -0.21
C MET A 17 4.55 -3.76 0.05
N ASN A 18 4.67 -4.97 0.57
CA ASN A 18 5.97 -5.64 0.74
C ASN A 18 6.65 -5.93 -0.62
N LEU A 19 5.90 -6.38 -1.62
CA LEU A 19 6.43 -6.61 -2.97
C LEU A 19 6.88 -5.33 -3.70
N ILE A 20 6.25 -4.18 -3.39
CA ILE A 20 6.61 -2.87 -3.96
C ILE A 20 7.91 -2.34 -3.34
N ASP A 21 8.28 -2.78 -2.14
CA ASP A 21 9.43 -2.26 -1.39
C ASP A 21 10.81 -2.69 -1.98
N GLY A 22 10.86 -2.95 -3.26
CA GLY A 22 12.09 -3.29 -3.99
C GLY A 22 12.86 -2.10 -4.55
N LEU A 23 12.36 -0.87 -4.43
CA LEU A 23 12.98 0.37 -4.92
C LEU A 23 12.93 1.47 -3.87
N ASP A 24 14.05 2.19 -3.72
CA ASP A 24 14.18 3.31 -2.78
C ASP A 24 13.05 4.33 -2.95
N GLY A 25 12.35 4.66 -1.87
CA GLY A 25 11.31 5.68 -1.83
C GLY A 25 9.97 5.28 -2.46
N LEU A 26 9.89 4.15 -3.17
CA LEU A 26 8.67 3.77 -3.90
C LEU A 26 7.55 3.36 -2.95
N SER A 27 7.81 2.43 -2.03
CA SER A 27 6.82 1.94 -1.07
C SER A 27 6.38 3.04 -0.11
N SER A 28 7.33 3.80 0.44
CA SER A 28 7.03 4.92 1.36
C SER A 28 6.31 6.08 0.66
N GLY A 29 6.71 6.45 -0.55
CA GLY A 29 6.06 7.50 -1.33
C GLY A 29 4.64 7.13 -1.76
N LEU A 30 4.46 5.94 -2.33
CA LEU A 30 3.13 5.44 -2.70
C LEU A 30 2.24 5.28 -1.47
N GLY A 31 2.78 4.74 -0.37
CA GLY A 31 2.08 4.61 0.89
C GLY A 31 1.59 5.96 1.43
N ALA A 32 2.42 7.03 1.34
CA ALA A 32 2.05 8.38 1.75
C ALA A 32 0.88 8.92 0.90
N ILE A 33 0.91 8.76 -0.42
CA ILE A 33 -0.16 9.21 -1.31
C ILE A 33 -1.48 8.47 -0.99
N ILE A 34 -1.42 7.16 -0.82
CA ILE A 34 -2.59 6.34 -0.48
C ILE A 34 -3.13 6.74 0.91
N ALA A 35 -2.26 6.90 1.91
CA ALA A 35 -2.66 7.31 3.26
C ALA A 35 -3.37 8.67 3.24
N ALA A 36 -2.83 9.67 2.53
CA ALA A 36 -3.46 10.97 2.37
C ALA A 36 -4.85 10.86 1.72
N THR A 37 -4.96 10.11 0.63
CA THR A 37 -6.22 9.91 -0.09
C THR A 37 -7.28 9.25 0.79
N LEU A 38 -6.92 8.15 1.47
CA LEU A 38 -7.83 7.44 2.38
C LEU A 38 -8.23 8.30 3.59
N THR A 39 -7.31 9.12 4.09
CA THR A 39 -7.62 10.07 5.18
C THR A 39 -8.69 11.07 4.76
N ILE A 40 -8.59 11.62 3.54
CA ILE A 40 -9.61 12.53 3.00
C ILE A 40 -10.96 11.81 2.86
N ILE A 41 -10.97 10.58 2.39
CA ILE A 41 -12.18 9.76 2.28
C ILE A 41 -12.81 9.52 3.66
N CYS A 42 -11.99 9.14 4.65
CA CYS A 42 -12.45 8.97 6.04
C CYS A 42 -13.01 10.25 6.62
N TRP A 43 -12.39 11.41 6.34
CA TRP A 43 -12.91 12.71 6.77
C TRP A 43 -14.28 13.01 6.18
N GLN A 44 -14.43 12.86 4.86
CA GLN A 44 -15.72 13.06 4.18
C GLN A 44 -16.81 12.09 4.67
N ALA A 45 -16.39 10.90 5.11
CA ALA A 45 -17.28 9.89 5.69
C ALA A 45 -17.51 10.07 7.20
N GLU A 46 -16.93 11.12 7.83
CA GLU A 46 -17.00 11.40 9.28
C GLU A 46 -16.45 10.25 10.15
N GLN A 47 -15.49 9.49 9.63
CA GLN A 47 -14.84 8.38 10.34
C GLN A 47 -13.58 8.89 11.05
N TRP A 48 -13.74 9.48 12.23
CA TRP A 48 -12.65 10.14 12.97
C TRP A 48 -11.52 9.23 13.38
N VAL A 49 -11.79 7.94 13.65
CA VAL A 49 -10.77 6.92 13.92
C VAL A 49 -9.89 6.74 12.69
N GLY A 50 -10.49 6.58 11.50
CA GLY A 50 -9.77 6.50 10.24
C GLY A 50 -8.95 7.75 9.96
N VAL A 51 -9.47 8.94 10.19
CA VAL A 51 -8.74 10.21 10.03
C VAL A 51 -7.50 10.24 10.92
N THR A 52 -7.62 9.86 12.19
CA THR A 52 -6.50 9.86 13.13
C THR A 52 -5.41 8.88 12.70
N ILE A 53 -5.77 7.65 12.36
CA ILE A 53 -4.83 6.62 11.88
C ILE A 53 -4.17 7.07 10.58
N GLY A 54 -4.95 7.62 9.64
CA GLY A 54 -4.45 8.08 8.36
C GLY A 54 -3.47 9.24 8.47
N LEU A 55 -3.76 10.24 9.30
CA LEU A 55 -2.85 11.35 9.56
C LEU A 55 -1.55 10.88 10.24
N ALA A 56 -1.63 9.96 11.18
CA ALA A 56 -0.46 9.40 11.85
C ALA A 56 0.43 8.64 10.86
N LEU A 57 -0.16 7.79 10.03
CA LEU A 57 0.56 7.03 9.01
C LEU A 57 1.16 7.93 7.94
N PHE A 58 0.39 8.90 7.43
CA PHE A 58 0.86 9.89 6.46
C PHE A 58 2.02 10.71 7.00
N GLY A 59 1.89 11.25 8.22
CA GLY A 59 2.94 12.03 8.87
C GLY A 59 4.23 11.23 9.08
N ALA A 60 4.11 9.97 9.52
CA ALA A 60 5.26 9.08 9.67
C ALA A 60 5.96 8.82 8.33
N LEU A 61 5.21 8.57 7.27
CA LEU A 61 5.75 8.31 5.93
C LEU A 61 6.42 9.53 5.32
N ILE A 62 5.82 10.72 5.47
CA ILE A 62 6.43 11.98 5.00
C ILE A 62 7.71 12.30 5.78
N GLY A 63 7.72 12.05 7.10
CA GLY A 63 8.93 12.22 7.92
C GLY A 63 10.03 11.22 7.58
N TYR A 64 9.68 10.01 7.17
CA TYR A 64 10.61 8.96 6.77
C TYR A 64 11.15 9.14 5.35
N LEU A 65 10.33 9.63 4.41
CA LEU A 65 10.62 9.71 2.99
C LEU A 65 11.96 10.40 2.63
N PRO A 66 12.39 11.49 3.28
CA PRO A 66 13.69 12.13 3.00
C PRO A 66 14.90 11.22 3.24
N PHE A 67 14.77 10.23 4.12
CA PHE A 67 15.83 9.27 4.43
C PHE A 67 15.78 8.03 3.53
N ASN A 68 14.62 7.74 2.95
CA ASN A 68 14.38 6.61 2.06
C ASN A 68 14.40 7.01 0.57
N PHE A 69 14.46 8.31 0.24
CA PHE A 69 14.54 8.80 -1.14
C PHE A 69 15.90 8.42 -1.76
N PRO A 70 15.93 8.11 -3.07
CA PRO A 70 17.18 7.68 -3.72
C PRO A 70 18.30 8.73 -3.66
N PRO A 71 19.54 8.38 -3.27
CA PRO A 71 19.97 7.10 -2.74
C PRO A 71 19.55 6.93 -1.26
N ALA A 72 18.86 5.85 -0.94
CA ALA A 72 18.32 5.63 0.39
C ALA A 72 19.43 5.47 1.45
N ARG A 73 19.26 6.16 2.58
CA ARG A 73 20.12 6.05 3.77
C ARG A 73 19.55 5.09 4.80
N ILE A 74 18.23 4.94 4.81
CA ILE A 74 17.49 4.05 5.71
C ILE A 74 16.50 3.25 4.86
N PHE A 75 16.49 1.95 5.06
CA PHE A 75 15.62 1.01 4.36
C PHE A 75 14.43 0.63 5.24
N LEU A 76 13.27 0.47 4.62
CA LEU A 76 12.02 0.13 5.28
C LEU A 76 12.04 -1.31 5.81
N GLY A 77 12.54 -2.23 4.98
CA GLY A 77 12.54 -3.67 5.26
C GLY A 77 11.14 -4.27 5.33
N ASP A 78 11.07 -5.58 5.47
CA ASP A 78 9.80 -6.31 5.54
C ASP A 78 8.90 -5.81 6.67
N THR A 79 9.48 -5.50 7.83
CA THR A 79 8.70 -4.99 8.98
C THR A 79 7.99 -3.68 8.67
N GLY A 80 8.68 -2.74 8.03
CA GLY A 80 8.11 -1.45 7.68
C GLY A 80 7.09 -1.54 6.55
N SER A 81 7.41 -2.27 5.48
CA SER A 81 6.52 -2.42 4.34
C SER A 81 5.23 -3.19 4.68
N LEU A 82 5.33 -4.24 5.50
CA LEU A 82 4.17 -4.97 6.02
C LEU A 82 3.33 -4.08 6.95
N LEU A 83 3.95 -3.28 7.81
CA LEU A 83 3.24 -2.34 8.69
C LEU A 83 2.47 -1.28 7.88
N ILE A 84 3.08 -0.71 6.85
CA ILE A 84 2.42 0.24 5.94
C ILE A 84 1.23 -0.44 5.26
N GLY A 85 1.43 -1.62 4.67
CA GLY A 85 0.38 -2.36 3.99
C GLY A 85 -0.79 -2.70 4.90
N PHE A 86 -0.50 -3.15 6.13
CA PHE A 86 -1.52 -3.40 7.14
C PHE A 86 -2.28 -2.13 7.51
N GLY A 87 -1.58 -1.03 7.83
CA GLY A 87 -2.20 0.25 8.17
C GLY A 87 -3.10 0.79 7.06
N LEU A 88 -2.64 0.74 5.80
CA LEU A 88 -3.43 1.14 4.64
C LEU A 88 -4.66 0.25 4.43
N SER A 89 -4.54 -1.06 4.65
CA SER A 89 -5.65 -2.00 4.50
C SER A 89 -6.76 -1.75 5.53
N VAL A 90 -6.38 -1.50 6.78
CA VAL A 90 -7.33 -1.15 7.86
C VAL A 90 -7.98 0.20 7.59
N LEU A 91 -7.19 1.20 7.18
CA LEU A 91 -7.69 2.53 6.84
C LEU A 91 -8.71 2.50 5.70
N ALA A 92 -8.47 1.67 4.68
CA ALA A 92 -9.42 1.46 3.59
C ALA A 92 -10.73 0.84 4.09
N LEU A 93 -10.68 -0.14 5.00
CA LEU A 93 -11.87 -0.76 5.58
C LEU A 93 -12.69 0.22 6.45
N GLU A 94 -12.03 1.13 7.17
CA GLU A 94 -12.73 2.18 7.93
C GLU A 94 -13.45 3.18 7.00
N GLY A 95 -12.80 3.60 5.91
CA GLY A 95 -13.43 4.46 4.90
C GLY A 95 -14.60 3.80 4.17
N TYR A 96 -14.58 2.46 4.04
CA TYR A 96 -15.60 1.67 3.35
C TYR A 96 -17.00 1.75 3.99
N ARG A 97 -17.09 2.00 5.29
CA ARG A 97 -18.40 2.05 5.99
C ARG A 97 -19.42 3.02 5.37
N LYS A 98 -18.97 4.04 4.64
CA LYS A 98 -19.87 5.01 3.97
C LYS A 98 -19.56 5.26 2.48
N ALA A 99 -18.36 4.93 1.98
CA ALA A 99 -17.90 5.23 0.62
C ALA A 99 -17.49 3.96 -0.16
N ALA A 100 -18.43 3.05 -0.30
CA ALA A 100 -18.22 1.66 -0.73
C ALA A 100 -17.44 1.43 -2.04
N PHE A 101 -17.41 2.36 -2.96
CA PHE A 101 -16.85 2.13 -4.29
C PHE A 101 -15.40 2.63 -4.45
N LEU A 102 -15.10 3.81 -3.93
CA LEU A 102 -13.76 4.42 -4.10
C LEU A 102 -12.69 3.74 -3.22
N ALA A 103 -13.07 3.21 -2.06
CA ALA A 103 -12.16 2.51 -1.17
C ALA A 103 -11.60 1.19 -1.78
N PHE A 104 -12.26 0.61 -2.78
CA PHE A 104 -11.74 -0.57 -3.51
C PHE A 104 -10.84 -0.20 -4.68
N ILE A 105 -11.08 0.92 -5.35
CA ILE A 105 -10.33 1.31 -6.56
C ILE A 105 -8.87 1.63 -6.21
N VAL A 106 -8.62 2.37 -5.14
CA VAL A 106 -7.27 2.80 -4.78
C VAL A 106 -6.35 1.62 -4.44
N PRO A 107 -6.77 0.67 -3.57
CA PRO A 107 -5.96 -0.52 -3.31
C PRO A 107 -5.87 -1.48 -4.51
N ILE A 108 -6.91 -1.60 -5.33
CA ILE A 108 -6.85 -2.41 -6.57
C ILE A 108 -5.83 -1.81 -7.54
N LEU A 109 -5.80 -0.50 -7.71
CA LEU A 109 -4.79 0.16 -8.53
C LEU A 109 -3.38 0.03 -7.92
N ALA A 110 -3.26 0.14 -6.61
CA ALA A 110 -2.00 -0.09 -5.91
C ALA A 110 -1.52 -1.56 -6.06
N LEU A 111 -2.44 -2.53 -6.03
CA LEU A 111 -2.16 -3.94 -6.31
C LEU A 111 -1.86 -4.20 -7.79
N ALA A 112 -2.49 -3.47 -8.70
CA ALA A 112 -2.28 -3.66 -10.14
C ALA A 112 -0.84 -3.32 -10.55
N ILE A 113 -0.22 -2.31 -9.95
CA ILE A 113 1.15 -1.88 -10.28
C ILE A 113 2.17 -3.00 -9.99
N PRO A 114 2.26 -3.61 -8.79
CA PRO A 114 3.22 -4.67 -8.52
C PRO A 114 2.87 -5.98 -9.24
N LEU A 115 1.57 -6.30 -9.40
CA LEU A 115 1.17 -7.46 -10.18
C LEU A 115 1.57 -7.33 -11.65
N LEU A 116 1.38 -6.16 -12.26
CA LEU A 116 1.85 -5.88 -13.62
C LEU A 116 3.38 -5.91 -13.70
N ALA A 117 4.08 -5.33 -12.73
CA ALA A 117 5.54 -5.34 -12.70
C ALA A 117 6.11 -6.77 -12.58
N THR A 118 5.53 -7.62 -11.73
CA THR A 118 5.90 -9.03 -11.60
C THR A 118 5.57 -9.82 -12.85
N LEU A 119 4.38 -9.67 -13.43
CA LEU A 119 3.99 -10.35 -14.66
C LEU A 119 4.86 -9.93 -15.83
N LEU A 120 5.18 -8.65 -15.98
CA LEU A 120 6.09 -8.15 -17.02
C LEU A 120 7.52 -8.67 -16.82
N SER A 121 7.98 -8.76 -15.58
CA SER A 121 9.30 -9.32 -15.25
C SER A 121 9.38 -10.80 -15.61
N ILE A 122 8.37 -11.59 -15.26
CA ILE A 122 8.26 -13.01 -15.61
C ILE A 122 8.19 -13.18 -17.14
N ALA A 123 7.32 -12.41 -17.81
CA ALA A 123 7.20 -12.47 -19.27
C ALA A 123 8.51 -12.11 -20.00
N ARG A 124 9.24 -11.12 -19.47
CA ARG A 124 10.55 -10.73 -20.01
C ARG A 124 11.59 -11.83 -19.82
N ARG A 125 11.63 -12.50 -18.66
CA ARG A 125 12.54 -13.62 -18.38
C ARG A 125 12.23 -14.83 -19.26
N LEU A 126 10.97 -15.17 -19.42
CA LEU A 126 10.55 -16.26 -20.33
C LEU A 126 10.94 -16.00 -21.79
N ARG A 127 10.81 -14.72 -22.26
CA ARG A 127 11.23 -14.34 -23.62
C ARG A 127 12.74 -14.36 -23.81
N SER A 128 13.54 -14.09 -22.77
CA SER A 128 15.00 -14.11 -22.83
C SER A 128 15.61 -15.48 -22.54
N GLY A 129 14.81 -16.56 -22.45
CA GLY A 129 15.30 -17.94 -22.24
C GLY A 129 15.97 -18.15 -20.87
N LYS A 130 15.82 -17.22 -19.93
CA LYS A 130 16.34 -17.35 -18.56
C LYS A 130 15.24 -17.96 -17.68
N GLY A 131 15.62 -18.91 -16.83
CA GLY A 131 14.69 -19.56 -15.91
C GLY A 131 13.97 -18.55 -15.01
N VAL A 132 12.80 -18.96 -14.51
CA VAL A 132 11.92 -18.12 -13.65
C VAL A 132 12.53 -17.90 -12.26
N PHE A 133 13.51 -18.71 -11.87
CA PHE A 133 14.28 -18.65 -10.61
C PHE A 133 15.76 -18.51 -10.89
#